data_bf1b07917a0a5650e5fbf49166749cd7
#
_entry.id   bf1b07917a0a5650e5fbf49166749cd7
#
_cell.length_a   1.000
_cell.length_b   1.000
_cell.length_c   1.000
_cell.angle_alpha   90.00
_cell.angle_beta   90.00
_cell.angle_gamma   90.00
#
_symmetry.space_group_name_H-M   'P 1'
#
loop_
_entity.id
_entity.type
_entity.pdbx_description
1 polymer ?
#
loop_
_entity_poly.entity_id
_entity_poly.type
_entity_poly.pdbx_seq_one_letter_code
_entity_poly.pdbx_strand_id
1 'polypeptide(L)'
;MRFLVGQVAGGSAVFLVSGHNAINLTERDPSIGSDLMGIIMAEMTSTDIESRAAGATAVPLVSIKPALPILSPGMVMCLGLNYVDHIKEGGYDIPEYPVFFMRGNKSLMPAGAPMIRPLCSEQLDYEAELMIIIGKGGKRISESDA
;
A
#
# COMPACT_ATOMS: atom_id res chain seq x y z
N MET A 1 12.33 -1.50 6.34
CA MET A 1 12.43 -0.30 5.47
C MET A 1 11.08 0.38 5.28
N ARG A 2 11.02 1.63 4.86
CA ARG A 2 9.78 2.33 4.52
C ARG A 2 9.85 2.80 3.09
N PHE A 3 8.75 2.65 2.36
CA PHE A 3 8.63 3.06 0.97
C PHE A 3 7.47 4.04 0.78
N LEU A 4 7.58 4.85 -0.25
CA LEU A 4 6.51 5.68 -0.78
C LEU A 4 6.50 5.52 -2.30
N VAL A 5 5.33 5.34 -2.88
CA VAL A 5 5.15 5.53 -4.32
C VAL A 5 4.70 6.96 -4.53
N GLY A 6 5.45 7.70 -5.33
CA GLY A 6 5.23 9.12 -5.58
C GLY A 6 5.06 9.44 -7.05
N GLN A 7 4.33 10.53 -7.34
CA GLN A 7 4.14 11.03 -8.69
C GLN A 7 5.43 11.68 -9.20
N VAL A 8 5.80 11.35 -10.43
CA VAL A 8 6.93 11.95 -11.16
C VAL A 8 6.48 12.34 -12.56
N ALA A 9 7.32 13.06 -13.32
CA ALA A 9 7.02 13.37 -14.71
C ALA A 9 6.81 12.07 -15.51
N GLY A 10 5.64 11.94 -16.11
CA GLY A 10 5.27 10.79 -16.93
C GLY A 10 4.75 9.56 -16.18
N GLY A 11 4.54 9.61 -14.85
CA GLY A 11 4.00 8.46 -14.11
C GLY A 11 4.24 8.49 -12.61
N SER A 12 4.74 7.40 -12.07
CA SER A 12 5.10 7.25 -10.66
C SER A 12 6.43 6.51 -10.49
N ALA A 13 7.02 6.66 -9.32
CA ALA A 13 8.28 6.03 -8.95
C ALA A 13 8.24 5.54 -7.50
N VAL A 14 9.06 4.57 -7.19
CA VAL A 14 9.24 4.04 -5.83
C VAL A 14 10.36 4.81 -5.14
N PHE A 15 10.08 5.29 -3.94
CA PHE A 15 11.03 6.00 -3.10
C PHE A 15 11.32 5.23 -1.83
N LEU A 16 12.60 5.12 -1.47
CA LEU A 16 13.03 4.67 -0.14
C LEU A 16 12.99 5.86 0.81
N VAL A 17 12.22 5.74 1.89
CA VAL A 17 12.04 6.81 2.88
C VAL A 17 13.02 6.64 4.04
N SER A 18 13.77 7.70 4.34
CA SER A 18 14.68 7.80 5.48
C SER A 18 14.48 9.13 6.21
N GLY A 19 13.93 9.08 7.41
CA GLY A 19 13.58 10.30 8.18
C GLY A 19 12.61 11.20 7.40
N HIS A 20 13.03 12.43 7.14
CA HIS A 20 12.26 13.44 6.39
C HIS A 20 12.66 13.52 4.90
N ASN A 21 13.47 12.57 4.43
CA ASN A 21 13.96 12.53 3.05
C ASN A 21 13.58 11.21 2.38
N ALA A 22 13.67 11.19 1.06
CA ALA A 22 13.44 9.99 0.26
C ALA A 22 14.36 9.94 -0.94
N ILE A 23 14.71 8.73 -1.38
CA ILE A 23 15.57 8.46 -2.52
C ILE A 23 14.73 7.80 -3.60
N ASN A 24 14.77 8.33 -4.82
CA ASN A 24 14.07 7.74 -5.96
C ASN A 24 14.80 6.46 -6.43
N LEU A 25 14.28 5.32 -6.05
CA LEU A 25 14.84 4.02 -6.44
C LEU A 25 14.60 3.69 -7.90
N THR A 26 13.44 4.04 -8.45
CA THR A 26 13.11 3.79 -9.86
C THR A 26 14.05 4.54 -10.83
N GLU A 27 14.46 5.75 -10.46
CA GLU A 27 15.46 6.51 -11.24
C GLU A 27 16.83 5.82 -11.22
N ARG A 28 17.19 5.20 -10.10
CA ARG A 28 18.46 4.47 -9.94
C ARG A 28 18.46 3.13 -10.64
N ASP A 29 17.32 2.44 -10.59
CA ASP A 29 17.13 1.14 -11.21
C ASP A 29 15.72 1.07 -11.81
N PRO A 30 15.56 1.36 -13.11
CA PRO A 30 14.26 1.32 -13.78
C PRO A 30 13.56 -0.04 -13.74
N SER A 31 14.27 -1.15 -13.43
CA SER A 31 13.67 -2.47 -13.28
C SER A 31 12.72 -2.58 -12.08
N ILE A 32 12.86 -1.67 -11.11
CA ILE A 32 11.92 -1.55 -9.97
C ILE A 32 10.51 -1.19 -10.46
N GLY A 33 10.40 -0.48 -11.58
CA GLY A 33 9.11 -0.09 -12.13
C GLY A 33 8.49 1.10 -11.39
N SER A 34 7.19 1.28 -11.57
CA SER A 34 6.45 2.48 -11.15
C SER A 34 5.67 2.32 -9.84
N ASP A 35 5.67 1.11 -9.24
CA ASP A 35 5.05 0.82 -7.96
C ASP A 35 5.80 -0.28 -7.18
N LEU A 36 5.29 -0.70 -6.03
CA LEU A 36 5.97 -1.67 -5.18
C LEU A 36 6.03 -3.10 -5.75
N MET A 37 5.28 -3.39 -6.81
CA MET A 37 5.26 -4.75 -7.38
C MET A 37 6.64 -5.18 -7.88
N GLY A 38 7.45 -4.27 -8.42
CA GLY A 38 8.80 -4.60 -8.88
C GLY A 38 9.71 -5.09 -7.74
N ILE A 39 9.64 -4.45 -6.58
CA ILE A 39 10.39 -4.88 -5.37
C ILE A 39 9.85 -6.23 -4.87
N ILE A 40 8.52 -6.37 -4.78
CA ILE A 40 7.86 -7.57 -4.25
C ILE A 40 8.13 -8.78 -5.14
N MET A 41 7.91 -8.66 -6.45
CA MET A 41 8.07 -9.76 -7.39
C MET A 41 9.53 -10.19 -7.59
N ALA A 42 10.47 -9.26 -7.42
CA ALA A 42 11.90 -9.57 -7.45
C ALA A 42 12.43 -10.08 -6.10
N GLU A 43 11.57 -10.19 -5.08
CA GLU A 43 11.95 -10.61 -3.72
C GLU A 43 13.18 -9.84 -3.20
N MET A 44 13.25 -8.52 -3.50
CA MET A 44 14.43 -7.70 -3.17
C MET A 44 14.66 -7.63 -1.68
N THR A 45 15.87 -7.97 -1.25
CA THR A 45 16.29 -7.88 0.15
C THR A 45 16.58 -6.43 0.56
N SER A 46 16.70 -6.18 1.86
CA SER A 46 17.14 -4.87 2.36
C SER A 46 18.51 -4.47 1.81
N THR A 47 19.43 -5.42 1.69
CA THR A 47 20.77 -5.19 1.12
C THR A 47 20.69 -4.77 -0.36
N ASP A 48 19.80 -5.40 -1.13
CA ASP A 48 19.58 -5.03 -2.55
C ASP A 48 19.09 -3.59 -2.66
N ILE A 49 18.14 -3.19 -1.82
CA ILE A 49 17.57 -1.85 -1.81
C ILE A 49 18.62 -0.81 -1.39
N GLU A 50 19.38 -1.08 -0.33
CA GLU A 50 20.45 -0.19 0.15
C GLU A 50 21.55 0.02 -0.90
N SER A 51 21.94 -1.05 -1.59
CA SER A 51 22.90 -0.99 -2.70
C SER A 51 22.42 -0.05 -3.81
N ARG A 52 21.14 -0.12 -4.18
CA ARG A 52 20.55 0.76 -5.21
C ARG A 52 20.43 2.21 -4.76
N ALA A 53 20.18 2.42 -3.47
CA ALA A 53 20.09 3.74 -2.89
C ALA A 53 21.46 4.42 -2.66
N ALA A 54 22.55 3.64 -2.66
CA ALA A 54 23.88 4.15 -2.34
C ALA A 54 24.32 5.27 -3.29
N GLY A 55 24.81 6.38 -2.73
CA GLY A 55 25.29 7.55 -3.47
C GLY A 55 24.21 8.34 -4.22
N ALA A 56 22.92 8.02 -4.03
CA ALA A 56 21.83 8.76 -4.65
C ALA A 56 21.50 10.04 -3.88
N THR A 57 21.06 11.05 -4.60
CA THR A 57 20.57 12.30 -4.00
C THR A 57 19.19 12.08 -3.38
N ALA A 58 19.08 12.44 -2.11
CA ALA A 58 17.80 12.42 -1.42
C ALA A 58 17.02 13.72 -1.65
N VAL A 59 15.69 13.62 -1.73
CA VAL A 59 14.78 14.77 -1.83
C VAL A 59 13.92 14.85 -0.56
N PRO A 60 13.43 16.05 -0.18
CA PRO A 60 12.51 16.17 0.95
C PRO A 60 11.23 15.35 0.73
N LEU A 61 10.85 14.53 1.72
CA LEU A 61 9.65 13.69 1.65
C LEU A 61 8.38 14.51 1.36
N VAL A 62 8.29 15.71 1.93
CA VAL A 62 7.16 16.64 1.74
C VAL A 62 7.01 17.16 0.30
N SER A 63 8.05 17.05 -0.52
CA SER A 63 8.00 17.46 -1.94
C SER A 63 7.38 16.38 -2.84
N ILE A 64 7.17 15.17 -2.33
CA ILE A 64 6.68 14.05 -3.10
C ILE A 64 5.16 13.95 -2.94
N LYS A 65 4.43 14.07 -4.03
CA LYS A 65 2.98 13.83 -4.04
C LYS A 65 2.74 12.33 -4.08
N PRO A 66 2.01 11.75 -3.10
CA PRO A 66 1.78 10.32 -3.07
C PRO A 66 1.03 9.79 -4.30
N ALA A 67 1.34 8.56 -4.69
CA ALA A 67 0.58 7.72 -5.60
C ALA A 67 0.14 6.45 -4.87
N LEU A 68 -0.64 5.59 -5.55
CA LEU A 68 -1.02 4.29 -4.98
C LEU A 68 0.22 3.41 -4.81
N PRO A 69 0.35 2.69 -3.69
CA PRO A 69 1.49 1.78 -3.48
C PRO A 69 1.54 0.63 -4.50
N ILE A 70 0.37 0.18 -4.95
CA ILE A 70 0.18 -0.73 -6.09
C ILE A 70 -0.81 -0.06 -7.03
N LEU A 71 -0.39 0.21 -8.26
CA LEU A 71 -1.19 0.97 -9.23
C LEU A 71 -2.38 0.19 -9.76
N SER A 72 -2.22 -1.12 -9.93
CA SER A 72 -3.25 -2.00 -10.47
C SER A 72 -3.25 -3.34 -9.75
N PRO A 73 -3.77 -3.41 -8.52
CA PRO A 73 -3.87 -4.69 -7.81
C PRO A 73 -4.85 -5.62 -8.54
N GLY A 74 -4.54 -6.93 -8.53
CA GLY A 74 -5.42 -7.93 -9.13
C GLY A 74 -6.73 -8.07 -8.36
N MET A 75 -6.65 -8.04 -7.03
CA MET A 75 -7.80 -8.16 -6.13
C MET A 75 -7.57 -7.32 -4.89
N VAL A 76 -8.60 -6.63 -4.44
CA VAL A 76 -8.62 -5.93 -3.15
C VAL A 76 -9.71 -6.56 -2.30
N MET A 77 -9.31 -7.18 -1.19
CA MET A 77 -10.21 -7.81 -0.24
C MET A 77 -10.12 -7.09 1.09
N CYS A 78 -11.25 -6.82 1.69
CA CYS A 78 -11.36 -6.26 3.03
C CYS A 78 -11.87 -7.31 4.00
N LEU A 79 -11.44 -7.21 5.26
CA LEU A 79 -11.95 -8.01 6.37
C LEU A 79 -12.94 -7.15 7.16
N GLY A 80 -14.20 -7.52 7.12
CA GLY A 80 -15.22 -6.92 8.00
C GLY A 80 -15.09 -7.44 9.41
N LEU A 81 -15.43 -6.61 10.39
CA LEU A 81 -15.45 -6.95 11.81
C LEU A 81 -14.10 -7.54 12.30
N ASN A 82 -12.99 -6.93 11.88
CA ASN A 82 -11.64 -7.43 12.14
C ASN A 82 -10.94 -6.73 13.32
N TYR A 83 -11.53 -5.67 13.88
CA TYR A 83 -11.01 -4.94 15.04
C TYR A 83 -12.01 -5.03 16.19
N VAL A 84 -11.57 -5.59 17.32
CA VAL A 84 -12.45 -5.91 18.48
C VAL A 84 -13.17 -4.68 19.01
N ASP A 85 -12.53 -3.54 19.08
CA ASP A 85 -13.15 -2.32 19.60
C ASP A 85 -14.24 -1.82 18.65
N HIS A 86 -14.00 -1.87 17.34
CA HIS A 86 -15.00 -1.53 16.32
C HIS A 86 -16.22 -2.49 16.36
N ILE A 87 -15.99 -3.79 16.57
CA ILE A 87 -17.06 -4.79 16.74
C ILE A 87 -17.96 -4.41 17.91
N LYS A 88 -17.37 -4.04 19.05
CA LYS A 88 -18.08 -3.65 20.26
C LYS A 88 -18.88 -2.34 20.09
N GLU A 89 -18.29 -1.35 19.42
CA GLU A 89 -18.95 -0.08 19.09
C GLU A 89 -20.19 -0.30 18.23
N GLY A 90 -20.12 -1.21 17.28
CA GLY A 90 -21.24 -1.59 16.40
C GLY A 90 -22.27 -2.49 17.08
N GLY A 91 -22.02 -3.00 18.30
CA GLY A 91 -22.90 -3.92 19.02
C GLY A 91 -22.99 -5.31 18.38
N TYR A 92 -21.95 -5.72 17.64
CA TYR A 92 -21.89 -7.04 17.00
C TYR A 92 -21.14 -8.05 17.86
N ASP A 93 -21.42 -9.33 17.62
CA ASP A 93 -20.63 -10.44 18.14
C ASP A 93 -19.36 -10.63 17.31
N ILE A 94 -18.29 -11.13 17.95
CA ILE A 94 -17.05 -11.48 17.26
C ILE A 94 -17.33 -12.66 16.32
N PRO A 95 -17.09 -12.51 15.00
CA PRO A 95 -17.35 -13.59 14.05
C PRO A 95 -16.46 -14.81 14.32
N GLU A 96 -17.03 -16.01 14.20
CA GLU A 96 -16.28 -17.27 14.29
C GLU A 96 -15.32 -17.45 13.09
N TYR A 97 -15.70 -16.92 11.92
CA TYR A 97 -14.92 -16.99 10.67
C TYR A 97 -14.69 -15.60 10.09
N PRO A 98 -13.58 -15.39 9.36
CA PRO A 98 -13.32 -14.12 8.71
C PRO A 98 -14.43 -13.73 7.73
N VAL A 99 -14.90 -12.49 7.83
CA VAL A 99 -15.89 -11.92 6.91
C VAL A 99 -15.16 -11.12 5.83
N PHE A 100 -15.20 -11.60 4.58
CA PHE A 100 -14.55 -10.95 3.46
C PHE A 100 -15.53 -10.20 2.57
N PHE A 101 -15.12 -9.03 2.10
CA PHE A 101 -15.79 -8.35 1.00
C PHE A 101 -14.77 -7.76 0.02
N MET A 102 -15.19 -7.53 -1.22
CA MET A 102 -14.30 -7.08 -2.28
C MET A 102 -14.49 -5.59 -2.59
N ARG A 103 -13.41 -4.94 -2.95
CA ARG A 103 -13.42 -3.58 -3.50
C ARG A 103 -12.86 -3.56 -4.92
N GLY A 104 -13.46 -2.75 -5.77
CA GLY A 104 -12.95 -2.55 -7.12
C GLY A 104 -11.73 -1.60 -7.14
N ASN A 105 -10.81 -1.79 -8.07
CA ASN A 105 -9.59 -0.96 -8.20
C ASN A 105 -9.89 0.54 -8.32
N LYS A 106 -11.02 0.92 -8.91
CA LYS A 106 -11.45 2.32 -9.05
C LYS A 106 -11.87 2.97 -7.72
N SER A 107 -12.04 2.18 -6.65
CA SER A 107 -12.29 2.72 -5.30
C SER A 107 -11.01 3.11 -4.57
N LEU A 108 -9.84 2.80 -5.14
CA LEU A 108 -8.55 3.16 -4.55
C LEU A 108 -8.17 4.59 -4.92
N MET A 109 -7.61 5.30 -3.96
CA MET A 109 -7.13 6.66 -4.16
C MET A 109 -5.81 6.87 -3.42
N PRO A 110 -4.91 7.73 -3.92
CA PRO A 110 -3.66 8.02 -3.23
C PRO A 110 -3.89 8.86 -1.97
N ALA A 111 -2.99 8.72 -1.00
CA ALA A 111 -3.01 9.53 0.21
C ALA A 111 -2.99 11.04 -0.12
N GLY A 112 -3.77 11.81 0.63
CA GLY A 112 -3.88 13.26 0.44
C GLY A 112 -4.76 13.70 -0.73
N ALA A 113 -5.32 12.78 -1.53
CA ALA A 113 -6.32 13.14 -2.52
C ALA A 113 -7.69 13.41 -1.84
N PRO A 114 -8.52 14.31 -2.37
CA PRO A 114 -9.84 14.56 -1.81
C PRO A 114 -10.77 13.37 -2.03
N MET A 115 -11.39 12.90 -0.96
CA MET A 115 -12.44 11.88 -1.04
C MET A 115 -13.74 12.54 -1.47
N ILE A 116 -14.35 12.04 -2.55
CA ILE A 116 -15.58 12.60 -3.10
C ILE A 116 -16.77 11.86 -2.48
N ARG A 117 -17.53 12.56 -1.63
CA ARG A 117 -18.78 12.03 -1.10
C ARG A 117 -19.86 12.03 -2.20
N PRO A 118 -20.55 10.91 -2.46
CA PRO A 118 -21.64 10.86 -3.44
C PRO A 118 -22.83 11.70 -2.96
N LEU A 119 -23.56 12.28 -3.92
CA LEU A 119 -24.75 13.12 -3.58
C LEU A 119 -25.89 12.31 -2.96
N CYS A 120 -25.93 10.99 -3.19
CA CYS A 120 -26.98 10.10 -2.69
C CYS A 120 -26.82 9.69 -1.23
N SER A 121 -25.72 10.04 -0.56
CA SER A 121 -25.47 9.72 0.84
C SER A 121 -24.75 10.84 1.57
N GLU A 122 -25.18 11.12 2.79
CA GLU A 122 -24.48 12.00 3.72
C GLU A 122 -23.58 11.24 4.71
N GLN A 123 -23.66 9.91 4.68
CA GLN A 123 -22.93 9.03 5.57
C GLN A 123 -21.59 8.63 4.91
N LEU A 124 -20.61 9.51 5.03
CA LEU A 124 -19.21 9.23 4.69
C LEU A 124 -18.43 9.04 5.99
N ASP A 125 -17.92 7.84 6.19
CA ASP A 125 -17.10 7.49 7.34
C ASP A 125 -15.72 7.02 6.90
N TYR A 126 -14.77 6.96 7.82
CA TYR A 126 -13.42 6.48 7.60
C TYR A 126 -13.08 5.35 8.58
N GLU A 127 -12.27 4.42 8.12
CA GLU A 127 -11.73 3.34 8.91
C GLU A 127 -10.21 3.28 8.70
N ALA A 128 -9.47 3.34 9.81
CA ALA A 128 -8.01 3.24 9.78
C ALA A 128 -7.60 1.78 9.97
N GLU A 129 -7.18 1.12 8.90
CA GLU A 129 -6.86 -0.30 8.89
C GLU A 129 -5.46 -0.59 8.37
N LEU A 130 -4.89 -1.71 8.83
CA LEU A 130 -3.65 -2.24 8.30
C LEU A 130 -3.90 -2.94 6.97
N MET A 131 -3.22 -2.49 5.92
CA MET A 131 -3.22 -3.15 4.61
C MET A 131 -2.04 -4.10 4.50
N ILE A 132 -2.29 -5.31 3.98
CA ILE A 132 -1.28 -6.31 3.65
C ILE A 132 -1.26 -6.51 2.13
N ILE A 133 -0.06 -6.61 1.56
CA ILE A 133 0.14 -6.95 0.14
C ILE A 133 0.70 -8.36 0.07
N ILE A 134 -0.04 -9.27 -0.57
CA ILE A 134 0.39 -10.65 -0.75
C ILE A 134 1.44 -10.70 -1.87
N GLY A 135 2.68 -10.97 -1.51
CA GLY A 135 3.79 -11.07 -2.44
C GLY A 135 3.80 -12.39 -3.22
N LYS A 136 3.65 -13.50 -2.52
CA LYS A 136 3.65 -14.84 -3.11
C LYS A 136 2.31 -15.53 -2.90
N GLY A 137 1.62 -15.80 -3.98
CA GLY A 137 0.34 -16.51 -3.94
C GLY A 137 0.52 -18.01 -3.65
N GLY A 138 -0.53 -18.65 -3.09
CA GLY A 138 -0.53 -20.07 -2.82
C GLY A 138 -1.91 -20.61 -2.43
N LYS A 139 -1.98 -21.91 -2.27
CA LYS A 139 -3.16 -22.63 -1.73
C LYS A 139 -2.73 -23.54 -0.60
N ARG A 140 -3.59 -23.66 0.42
CA ARG A 140 -3.35 -24.57 1.56
C ARG A 140 -2.00 -24.33 2.24
N ILE A 141 -1.66 -23.04 2.35
CA ILE A 141 -0.45 -22.59 3.03
C ILE A 141 -0.65 -22.88 4.50
N SER A 142 0.32 -23.53 5.13
CA SER A 142 0.28 -23.77 6.58
C SER A 142 0.52 -22.45 7.32
N GLU A 143 0.09 -22.37 8.57
CA GLU A 143 0.31 -21.17 9.42
C GLU A 143 1.83 -20.88 9.58
N SER A 144 2.65 -21.93 9.60
CA SER A 144 4.11 -21.77 9.69
C SER A 144 4.78 -21.25 8.41
N ASP A 145 4.09 -21.33 7.28
CA ASP A 145 4.60 -20.93 5.95
C ASP A 145 3.98 -19.62 5.44
N ALA A 146 3.08 -19.02 6.23
CA ALA A 146 2.34 -17.81 5.90
C ALA A 146 3.10 -16.51 6.21
#